data_379d6a47a4671d9d4f64eda396fbef2b
#
_entry.id   379d6a47a4671d9d4f64eda396fbef2b
#
_cell.length_a   1.000
_cell.length_b   1.000
_cell.length_c   1.000
_cell.angle_alpha   90.00
_cell.angle_beta   90.00
_cell.angle_gamma   90.00
#
_symmetry.space_group_name_H-M   'P 1'
#
loop_
_entity.id
_entity.type
_entity.pdbx_description
1 polymer ?
#
loop_
_entity_poly.entity_id
_entity_poly.type
_entity_poly.pdbx_seq_one_letter_code
_entity_poly.pdbx_strand_id
1 'polypeptide(L)'
;MSTLYTMVAPCFFGTESTLNFEVKRLGAQNIQVTDGRVAFQGGADIIAAANLNLRTAERVLLLLATYKATTFDELFDGCYNIAWEELLPANAAFPVKGSSLSSQLSSVPACQSIVKKAIVKRLMAGHKTSTLPESGALYKVRFALRKDTVEIYLDTSGDGLHKRGYRKNATLAPIKETLAAAIADLGRVRRDSLVQDPFCGSGTLVIESAQKALNLAPGLRRRFAAEHFDFVPASIWAEQRQKALSEVRTDAAFEGIGYDIDPAAVALANANAKLAGVGERCRFEVADVKDFTAADAATVLTNPPYGERLGDAGEAAALAKTLGQVWQRHPAQGLYAITADADFEQHFGKKAARRRKIYNGMIPCQLYMYFEQPKREKR
;
A
#
# COMPACT_ATOMS: atom_id res chain seq x y z
N MET A 1 19.95 8.21 -25.09
CA MET A 1 19.68 8.44 -23.66
C MET A 1 18.33 7.79 -23.36
N SER A 2 18.22 6.96 -22.31
CA SER A 2 16.94 6.39 -21.93
C SER A 2 16.01 7.50 -21.41
N THR A 3 14.74 7.49 -21.83
CA THR A 3 13.74 8.44 -21.33
C THR A 3 13.61 8.33 -19.82
N LEU A 4 13.67 9.45 -19.10
CA LEU A 4 13.53 9.52 -17.67
C LEU A 4 12.10 9.95 -17.32
N TYR A 5 11.39 9.13 -16.60
CA TYR A 5 10.02 9.36 -16.15
C TYR A 5 9.98 9.82 -14.70
N THR A 6 9.06 10.74 -14.38
CA THR A 6 8.77 11.11 -12.98
C THR A 6 7.56 10.30 -12.50
N MET A 7 7.76 9.52 -11.44
CA MET A 7 6.74 8.71 -10.82
C MET A 7 6.37 9.24 -9.45
N VAL A 8 5.12 9.06 -9.05
CA VAL A 8 4.62 9.38 -7.72
C VAL A 8 3.91 8.16 -7.15
N ALA A 9 4.36 7.70 -6.00
CA ALA A 9 3.75 6.59 -5.28
C ALA A 9 3.06 7.11 -4.01
N PRO A 10 1.71 7.16 -3.97
CA PRO A 10 0.97 7.43 -2.75
C PRO A 10 1.12 6.28 -1.76
N CYS A 11 1.17 6.61 -0.47
CA CYS A 11 1.17 5.67 0.64
C CYS A 11 0.29 6.14 1.79
N PHE A 12 0.12 5.32 2.81
CA PHE A 12 -0.54 5.77 4.04
C PHE A 12 0.30 6.83 4.73
N PHE A 13 -0.37 7.85 5.25
CA PHE A 13 0.27 8.86 6.09
C PHE A 13 0.99 8.19 7.26
N GLY A 14 2.24 8.59 7.49
CA GLY A 14 3.10 8.00 8.52
C GLY A 14 3.91 6.77 8.04
N THR A 15 3.78 6.35 6.77
CA THR A 15 4.57 5.23 6.19
C THR A 15 5.54 5.68 5.09
N GLU A 16 5.68 6.98 4.88
CA GLU A 16 6.51 7.57 3.81
C GLU A 16 7.98 7.16 3.91
N SER A 17 8.52 7.06 5.14
CA SER A 17 9.90 6.62 5.36
C SER A 17 10.14 5.17 4.92
N THR A 18 9.16 4.29 5.11
CA THR A 18 9.19 2.89 4.65
C THR A 18 9.18 2.84 3.14
N LEU A 19 8.25 3.55 2.50
CA LEU A 19 8.19 3.62 1.04
C LEU A 19 9.46 4.24 0.43
N ASN A 20 10.00 5.29 1.03
CA ASN A 20 11.26 5.89 0.59
C ASN A 20 12.42 4.87 0.58
N PHE A 21 12.49 4.02 1.61
CA PHE A 21 13.49 2.96 1.66
C PHE A 21 13.29 1.94 0.54
N GLU A 22 12.05 1.54 0.27
CA GLU A 22 11.71 0.64 -0.84
C GLU A 22 12.12 1.25 -2.20
N VAL A 23 11.77 2.51 -2.45
CA VAL A 23 12.10 3.23 -3.69
C VAL A 23 13.61 3.36 -3.90
N LYS A 24 14.37 3.66 -2.84
CA LYS A 24 15.84 3.68 -2.91
C LYS A 24 16.44 2.34 -3.35
N ARG A 25 15.88 1.23 -2.87
CA ARG A 25 16.34 -0.12 -3.24
C ARG A 25 16.08 -0.48 -4.70
N LEU A 26 15.13 0.17 -5.37
CA LEU A 26 14.90 0.00 -6.80
C LEU A 26 15.96 0.69 -7.67
N GLY A 27 16.83 1.53 -7.10
CA GLY A 27 17.80 2.33 -7.85
C GLY A 27 17.20 3.60 -8.47
N ALA A 28 16.02 4.03 -7.99
CA ALA A 28 15.37 5.25 -8.45
C ALA A 28 16.20 6.50 -8.08
N GLN A 29 16.06 7.55 -8.89
CA GLN A 29 16.79 8.81 -8.76
C GLN A 29 15.87 9.94 -8.29
N ASN A 30 16.43 11.06 -7.87
CA ASN A 30 15.72 12.30 -7.54
C ASN A 30 14.51 12.09 -6.61
N ILE A 31 14.74 11.33 -5.53
CA ILE A 31 13.65 10.92 -4.61
C ILE A 31 13.26 12.09 -3.72
N GLN A 32 11.97 12.40 -3.68
CA GLN A 32 11.37 13.43 -2.85
C GLN A 32 10.24 12.84 -2.01
N VAL A 33 10.32 13.03 -0.69
CA VAL A 33 9.32 12.57 0.27
C VAL A 33 8.44 13.74 0.68
N THR A 34 7.14 13.57 0.54
CA THR A 34 6.13 14.51 1.02
C THR A 34 5.03 13.74 1.74
N ASP A 35 4.17 14.44 2.50
CA ASP A 35 3.09 13.81 3.25
C ASP A 35 2.21 12.91 2.36
N GLY A 36 2.16 11.63 2.71
CA GLY A 36 1.36 10.60 2.05
C GLY A 36 1.87 10.15 0.68
N ARG A 37 3.08 10.53 0.25
CA ARG A 37 3.64 10.08 -1.04
C ARG A 37 5.15 10.22 -1.15
N VAL A 38 5.72 9.44 -2.07
CA VAL A 38 7.11 9.55 -2.50
C VAL A 38 7.14 9.78 -4.01
N ALA A 39 7.80 10.84 -4.46
CA ALA A 39 8.10 11.09 -5.86
C ALA A 39 9.53 10.65 -6.18
N PHE A 40 9.76 10.10 -7.37
CA PHE A 40 11.07 9.60 -7.80
C PHE A 40 11.17 9.52 -9.31
N GLN A 41 12.38 9.39 -9.84
CA GLN A 41 12.64 9.30 -11.28
C GLN A 41 13.33 7.99 -11.64
N GLY A 42 13.05 7.53 -12.88
CA GLY A 42 13.70 6.35 -13.45
C GLY A 42 13.23 6.05 -14.86
N GLY A 43 13.83 5.06 -15.50
CA GLY A 43 13.43 4.56 -16.81
C GLY A 43 12.17 3.71 -16.77
N ALA A 44 11.80 3.13 -17.92
CA ALA A 44 10.69 2.19 -18.03
C ALA A 44 10.88 0.95 -17.14
N ASP A 45 12.13 0.54 -16.90
CA ASP A 45 12.50 -0.53 -15.97
C ASP A 45 12.09 -0.23 -14.53
N ILE A 46 12.24 1.04 -14.09
CA ILE A 46 11.82 1.46 -12.75
C ILE A 46 10.28 1.51 -12.64
N ILE A 47 9.54 1.85 -13.72
CA ILE A 47 8.07 1.74 -13.73
C ILE A 47 7.64 0.29 -13.45
N ALA A 48 8.23 -0.67 -14.16
CA ALA A 48 7.93 -2.09 -13.98
C ALA A 48 8.37 -2.59 -12.60
N ALA A 49 9.61 -2.29 -12.19
CA ALA A 49 10.16 -2.67 -10.89
C ALA A 49 9.33 -2.12 -9.72
N ALA A 50 8.89 -0.85 -9.79
CA ALA A 50 8.09 -0.22 -8.76
C ALA A 50 6.73 -0.91 -8.60
N ASN A 51 6.03 -1.19 -9.69
CA ASN A 51 4.75 -1.91 -9.66
C ASN A 51 4.90 -3.33 -9.11
N LEU A 52 5.98 -4.03 -9.45
CA LEU A 52 6.24 -5.39 -8.99
C LEU A 52 6.64 -5.46 -7.51
N ASN A 53 7.50 -4.55 -7.04
CA ASN A 53 8.21 -4.73 -5.78
C ASN A 53 7.74 -3.82 -4.64
N LEU A 54 7.10 -2.65 -4.91
CA LEU A 54 6.67 -1.78 -3.83
C LEU A 54 5.54 -2.42 -3.00
N ARG A 55 5.82 -2.63 -1.73
CA ARG A 55 4.90 -3.27 -0.78
C ARG A 55 3.96 -2.28 -0.13
N THR A 56 4.46 -1.06 0.12
CA THR A 56 3.78 -0.04 0.94
C THR A 56 3.14 1.06 0.11
N ALA A 57 3.39 1.11 -1.19
CA ALA A 57 2.71 2.01 -2.12
C ALA A 57 1.28 1.57 -2.42
N GLU A 58 0.34 2.53 -2.48
CA GLU A 58 -1.03 2.28 -2.92
C GLU A 58 -1.14 2.15 -4.45
N ARG A 59 -0.27 2.86 -5.19
CA ARG A 59 -0.15 2.89 -6.65
C ARG A 59 1.22 3.40 -7.07
N VAL A 60 1.53 3.24 -8.36
CA VAL A 60 2.58 3.96 -9.06
C VAL A 60 1.92 4.81 -10.15
N LEU A 61 2.06 6.12 -10.05
CA LEU A 61 1.47 7.09 -10.96
C LEU A 61 2.58 7.79 -11.75
N LEU A 62 2.47 7.84 -13.07
CA LEU A 62 3.37 8.61 -13.91
C LEU A 62 2.89 10.07 -13.93
N LEU A 63 3.71 11.01 -13.46
CA LEU A 63 3.42 12.44 -13.46
C LEU A 63 3.68 12.99 -14.87
N LEU A 64 2.62 13.52 -15.51
CA LEU A 64 2.68 14.06 -16.87
C LEU A 64 2.85 15.56 -16.88
N ALA A 65 2.19 16.27 -15.96
CA ALA A 65 2.26 17.73 -15.84
C ALA A 65 1.97 18.22 -14.44
N THR A 66 2.55 19.38 -14.11
CA THR A 66 2.22 20.17 -12.92
C THR A 66 2.08 21.64 -13.32
N TYR A 67 0.94 22.26 -13.00
CA TYR A 67 0.67 23.65 -13.35
C TYR A 67 -0.35 24.28 -12.39
N LYS A 68 -0.51 25.61 -12.44
CA LYS A 68 -1.54 26.34 -11.68
C LYS A 68 -2.83 26.43 -12.50
N ALA A 69 -3.98 26.28 -11.83
CA ALA A 69 -5.29 26.55 -12.43
C ALA A 69 -6.28 26.98 -11.35
N THR A 70 -6.85 28.15 -11.53
CA THR A 70 -7.94 28.75 -10.74
C THR A 70 -9.24 28.82 -11.51
N THR A 71 -9.17 28.66 -12.86
CA THR A 71 -10.29 28.64 -13.79
C THR A 71 -10.34 27.34 -14.58
N PHE A 72 -11.53 27.02 -15.13
CA PHE A 72 -11.70 25.85 -16.00
C PHE A 72 -10.91 25.95 -17.31
N ASP A 73 -10.70 27.18 -17.83
CA ASP A 73 -9.90 27.40 -19.03
C ASP A 73 -8.43 27.08 -18.76
N GLU A 74 -7.87 27.56 -17.65
CA GLU A 74 -6.49 27.21 -17.23
C GLU A 74 -6.32 25.70 -17.01
N LEU A 75 -7.33 25.04 -16.41
CA LEU A 75 -7.33 23.59 -16.23
C LEU A 75 -7.34 22.85 -17.58
N PHE A 76 -8.16 23.34 -18.54
CA PHE A 76 -8.24 22.79 -19.87
C PHE A 76 -6.92 22.95 -20.63
N ASP A 77 -6.39 24.17 -20.69
CA ASP A 77 -5.19 24.49 -21.48
C ASP A 77 -3.96 23.73 -20.98
N GLY A 78 -3.74 23.68 -19.66
CA GLY A 78 -2.65 22.93 -19.08
C GLY A 78 -2.73 21.43 -19.36
N CYS A 79 -3.93 20.87 -19.35
CA CYS A 79 -4.15 19.45 -19.71
C CYS A 79 -4.01 19.19 -21.22
N TYR A 80 -4.51 20.12 -22.07
CA TYR A 80 -4.43 20.03 -23.53
C TYR A 80 -2.98 20.08 -24.05
N ASN A 81 -2.10 20.82 -23.35
CA ASN A 81 -0.70 20.97 -23.75
C ASN A 81 0.15 19.71 -23.52
N ILE A 82 -0.35 18.69 -22.83
CA ILE A 82 0.30 17.39 -22.74
C ILE A 82 0.22 16.69 -24.09
N ALA A 83 1.32 16.08 -24.55
CA ALA A 83 1.38 15.32 -25.82
C ALA A 83 0.70 13.94 -25.65
N TRP A 84 -0.62 13.94 -25.48
CA TRP A 84 -1.40 12.72 -25.21
C TRP A 84 -1.28 11.69 -26.33
N GLU A 85 -1.13 12.11 -27.57
CA GLU A 85 -0.98 11.26 -28.75
C GLU A 85 0.31 10.41 -28.74
N GLU A 86 1.31 10.83 -27.97
CA GLU A 86 2.55 10.06 -27.76
C GLU A 86 2.40 8.97 -26.67
N LEU A 87 1.38 9.11 -25.82
CA LEU A 87 1.16 8.24 -24.67
C LEU A 87 0.00 7.26 -24.87
N LEU A 88 -1.04 7.69 -25.58
CA LEU A 88 -2.29 6.96 -25.76
C LEU A 88 -2.55 6.71 -27.23
N PRO A 89 -2.75 5.44 -27.66
CA PRO A 89 -3.19 5.15 -29.02
C PRO A 89 -4.62 5.67 -29.27
N ALA A 90 -5.00 5.88 -30.55
CA ALA A 90 -6.28 6.47 -30.93
C ALA A 90 -7.53 5.71 -30.42
N ASN A 91 -7.40 4.41 -30.15
CA ASN A 91 -8.46 3.56 -29.63
C ASN A 91 -8.41 3.35 -28.11
N ALA A 92 -7.49 4.00 -27.39
CA ALA A 92 -7.35 3.85 -25.93
C ALA A 92 -8.66 4.20 -25.21
N ALA A 93 -9.02 3.41 -24.18
CA ALA A 93 -10.05 3.76 -23.22
C ALA A 93 -9.41 4.53 -22.06
N PHE A 94 -9.81 5.78 -21.82
CA PHE A 94 -9.15 6.65 -20.84
C PHE A 94 -10.12 7.33 -19.86
N PRO A 95 -10.65 6.58 -18.89
CA PRO A 95 -11.46 7.16 -17.81
C PRO A 95 -10.63 8.13 -16.99
N VAL A 96 -11.22 9.28 -16.65
CA VAL A 96 -10.61 10.31 -15.80
C VAL A 96 -11.20 10.23 -14.40
N LYS A 97 -10.34 10.23 -13.36
CA LYS A 97 -10.73 10.37 -11.96
C LYS A 97 -9.80 11.36 -11.27
N GLY A 98 -10.29 12.05 -10.25
CA GLY A 98 -9.43 12.96 -9.52
C GLY A 98 -9.99 13.41 -8.20
N SER A 99 -9.29 14.37 -7.60
CA SER A 99 -9.65 15.00 -6.34
C SER A 99 -9.31 16.47 -6.37
N SER A 100 -10.05 17.27 -5.59
CA SER A 100 -9.74 18.67 -5.35
C SER A 100 -9.76 18.93 -3.85
N LEU A 101 -8.72 19.59 -3.35
CA LEU A 101 -8.58 19.94 -1.96
C LEU A 101 -8.04 21.38 -1.82
N SER A 102 -8.75 22.22 -1.05
CA SER A 102 -8.34 23.60 -0.77
C SER A 102 -8.01 24.39 -2.05
N SER A 103 -8.83 24.24 -3.11
CA SER A 103 -8.65 24.87 -4.42
C SER A 103 -9.93 25.58 -4.84
N GLN A 104 -9.81 26.63 -5.68
CA GLN A 104 -10.96 27.36 -6.23
C GLN A 104 -11.85 26.44 -7.07
N LEU A 105 -11.26 25.58 -7.89
CA LEU A 105 -11.96 24.54 -8.64
C LEU A 105 -12.33 23.37 -7.71
N SER A 106 -13.40 23.49 -6.93
CA SER A 106 -13.82 22.52 -5.92
C SER A 106 -14.70 21.37 -6.47
N SER A 107 -15.41 21.59 -7.59
CA SER A 107 -16.30 20.58 -8.19
C SER A 107 -15.49 19.50 -8.92
N VAL A 108 -15.26 18.35 -8.27
CA VAL A 108 -14.55 17.22 -8.87
C VAL A 108 -15.22 16.73 -10.17
N PRO A 109 -16.57 16.56 -10.26
CA PRO A 109 -17.21 16.15 -11.52
C PRO A 109 -16.98 17.15 -12.65
N ALA A 110 -17.04 18.46 -12.40
CA ALA A 110 -16.78 19.48 -13.41
C ALA A 110 -15.31 19.40 -13.90
N CYS A 111 -14.36 19.33 -12.98
CA CYS A 111 -12.94 19.16 -13.32
C CYS A 111 -12.70 17.88 -14.14
N GLN A 112 -13.33 16.75 -13.78
CA GLN A 112 -13.24 15.51 -14.57
C GLN A 112 -13.70 15.70 -16.03
N SER A 113 -14.83 16.40 -16.22
CA SER A 113 -15.38 16.69 -17.55
C SER A 113 -14.44 17.57 -18.36
N ILE A 114 -13.85 18.62 -17.74
CA ILE A 114 -12.90 19.51 -18.41
C ILE A 114 -11.62 18.78 -18.81
N VAL A 115 -11.02 18.01 -17.89
CA VAL A 115 -9.82 17.20 -18.17
C VAL A 115 -10.12 16.19 -19.28
N LYS A 116 -11.25 15.46 -19.22
CA LYS A 116 -11.63 14.52 -20.27
C LYS A 116 -11.77 15.24 -21.62
N LYS A 117 -12.43 16.41 -21.68
CA LYS A 117 -12.61 17.21 -22.89
C LYS A 117 -11.26 17.66 -23.48
N ALA A 118 -10.33 18.08 -22.63
CA ALA A 118 -8.99 18.50 -23.06
C ALA A 118 -8.23 17.34 -23.73
N ILE A 119 -8.23 16.15 -23.10
CA ILE A 119 -7.61 14.95 -23.63
C ILE A 119 -8.23 14.55 -24.98
N VAL A 120 -9.57 14.50 -25.06
CA VAL A 120 -10.29 14.17 -26.30
C VAL A 120 -9.88 15.10 -27.43
N LYS A 121 -9.91 16.43 -27.21
CA LYS A 121 -9.53 17.41 -28.23
C LYS A 121 -8.06 17.25 -28.67
N ARG A 122 -7.15 17.01 -27.73
CA ARG A 122 -5.75 16.81 -28.04
C ARG A 122 -5.51 15.53 -28.84
N LEU A 123 -6.09 14.40 -28.42
CA LEU A 123 -5.98 13.13 -29.13
C LEU A 123 -6.57 13.19 -30.54
N MET A 124 -7.73 13.85 -30.72
CA MET A 124 -8.32 14.06 -32.05
C MET A 124 -7.40 14.87 -32.98
N ALA A 125 -6.79 15.92 -32.45
CA ALA A 125 -5.83 16.73 -33.19
C ALA A 125 -4.54 15.95 -33.51
N GLY A 126 -3.95 15.30 -32.53
CA GLY A 126 -2.68 14.56 -32.66
C GLY A 126 -2.79 13.34 -33.56
N HIS A 127 -3.84 12.55 -33.41
CA HIS A 127 -4.12 11.39 -34.29
C HIS A 127 -4.83 11.73 -35.61
N LYS A 128 -5.17 12.99 -35.85
CA LYS A 128 -5.87 13.45 -37.06
C LYS A 128 -7.17 12.67 -37.31
N THR A 129 -7.95 12.45 -36.25
CA THR A 129 -9.22 11.71 -36.30
C THR A 129 -10.37 12.55 -35.76
N SER A 130 -11.60 12.30 -36.24
CA SER A 130 -12.82 12.91 -35.74
C SER A 130 -13.51 12.08 -34.65
N THR A 131 -13.05 10.84 -34.39
CA THR A 131 -13.68 9.91 -33.45
C THR A 131 -12.63 9.15 -32.66
N LEU A 132 -12.94 8.88 -31.40
CA LEU A 132 -12.12 8.05 -30.48
C LEU A 132 -13.03 6.92 -30.00
N PRO A 133 -12.84 5.67 -30.44
CA PRO A 133 -13.76 4.57 -30.15
C PRO A 133 -13.68 4.05 -28.73
N GLU A 134 -12.62 4.38 -27.99
CA GLU A 134 -12.33 3.91 -26.63
C GLU A 134 -12.51 2.39 -26.43
N SER A 135 -12.19 1.59 -27.45
CA SER A 135 -12.36 0.12 -27.49
C SER A 135 -11.08 -0.66 -27.18
N GLY A 136 -9.96 0.05 -27.02
CA GLY A 136 -8.64 -0.53 -26.78
C GLY A 136 -8.30 -0.69 -25.30
N ALA A 137 -7.01 -0.76 -25.02
CA ALA A 137 -6.47 -0.90 -23.66
C ALA A 137 -6.85 0.28 -22.76
N LEU A 138 -6.87 0.02 -21.45
CA LEU A 138 -7.32 0.95 -20.44
C LEU A 138 -6.15 1.82 -19.92
N TYR A 139 -6.20 3.12 -20.15
CA TYR A 139 -5.26 4.14 -19.70
C TYR A 139 -5.95 5.06 -18.67
N LYS A 140 -5.92 4.70 -17.39
CA LYS A 140 -6.58 5.49 -16.33
C LYS A 140 -5.84 6.78 -16.09
N VAL A 141 -6.48 7.91 -16.40
CA VAL A 141 -5.96 9.25 -16.11
C VAL A 141 -6.45 9.69 -14.74
N ARG A 142 -5.54 10.28 -13.97
CA ARG A 142 -5.85 10.88 -12.66
C ARG A 142 -5.42 12.32 -12.63
N PHE A 143 -6.20 13.16 -11.92
CA PHE A 143 -5.77 14.51 -11.57
C PHE A 143 -5.87 14.73 -10.06
N ALA A 144 -5.02 15.59 -9.55
CA ALA A 144 -5.13 16.12 -8.20
C ALA A 144 -4.99 17.64 -8.25
N LEU A 145 -5.97 18.34 -7.67
CA LEU A 145 -5.87 19.76 -7.39
C LEU A 145 -5.60 19.95 -5.90
N ARG A 146 -4.54 20.68 -5.58
CA ARG A 146 -4.21 21.05 -4.21
C ARG A 146 -3.70 22.49 -4.18
N LYS A 147 -4.42 23.37 -3.46
CA LYS A 147 -4.05 24.79 -3.38
C LYS A 147 -3.80 25.38 -4.77
N ASP A 148 -4.75 25.16 -5.68
CA ASP A 148 -4.75 25.60 -7.08
C ASP A 148 -3.56 25.08 -7.93
N THR A 149 -2.85 24.07 -7.45
CA THR A 149 -1.86 23.34 -8.23
C THR A 149 -2.48 22.06 -8.76
N VAL A 150 -2.47 21.88 -10.07
CA VAL A 150 -2.93 20.71 -10.79
C VAL A 150 -1.75 19.79 -11.03
N GLU A 151 -1.94 18.52 -10.75
CA GLU A 151 -1.03 17.44 -11.14
C GLU A 151 -1.84 16.45 -12.00
N ILE A 152 -1.36 16.15 -13.20
CA ILE A 152 -1.97 15.18 -14.12
C ILE A 152 -1.12 13.92 -14.15
N TYR A 153 -1.77 12.76 -14.00
CA TYR A 153 -1.11 11.47 -13.90
C TYR A 153 -1.69 10.43 -14.84
N LEU A 154 -0.84 9.51 -15.28
CA LEU A 154 -1.24 8.25 -15.87
C LEU A 154 -1.01 7.12 -14.84
N ASP A 155 -2.06 6.33 -14.55
CA ASP A 155 -2.01 5.24 -13.57
C ASP A 155 -1.35 4.00 -14.19
N THR A 156 -0.14 3.68 -13.77
CA THR A 156 0.62 2.53 -14.27
C THR A 156 0.20 1.21 -13.62
N SER A 157 -0.40 1.27 -12.44
CA SER A 157 -0.76 0.08 -11.66
C SER A 157 -2.07 -0.57 -12.10
N GLY A 158 -3.05 0.23 -12.55
CA GLY A 158 -4.40 -0.23 -12.86
C GLY A 158 -5.26 -0.44 -11.61
N ASP A 159 -5.27 -1.62 -11.04
CA ASP A 159 -5.83 -1.88 -9.71
C ASP A 159 -4.86 -1.43 -8.62
N GLY A 160 -5.37 -1.08 -7.43
CA GLY A 160 -4.53 -0.69 -6.30
C GLY A 160 -3.53 -1.78 -5.93
N LEU A 161 -2.32 -1.41 -5.51
CA LEU A 161 -1.27 -2.37 -5.20
C LEU A 161 -1.60 -3.26 -4.00
N HIS A 162 -2.49 -2.83 -3.10
CA HIS A 162 -3.01 -3.68 -2.03
C HIS A 162 -3.70 -4.94 -2.55
N LYS A 163 -4.30 -4.94 -3.74
CA LYS A 163 -4.90 -6.13 -4.35
C LYS A 163 -3.81 -7.08 -4.84
N ARG A 164 -3.19 -7.83 -3.93
CA ARG A 164 -2.10 -8.78 -4.23
C ARG A 164 -2.57 -10.01 -5.03
N GLY A 165 -3.88 -10.30 -4.98
CA GLY A 165 -4.49 -11.45 -5.66
C GLY A 165 -4.65 -12.71 -4.79
N TYR A 166 -4.11 -12.75 -3.58
CA TYR A 166 -4.27 -13.90 -2.69
C TYR A 166 -5.58 -13.86 -1.87
N ARG A 167 -6.16 -12.67 -1.65
CA ARG A 167 -7.39 -12.51 -0.86
C ARG A 167 -8.60 -12.45 -1.79
N LYS A 168 -9.26 -13.57 -2.00
CA LYS A 168 -10.50 -13.69 -2.80
C LYS A 168 -11.74 -13.26 -2.01
N ASN A 169 -11.80 -13.65 -0.74
CA ASN A 169 -12.86 -13.30 0.20
C ASN A 169 -12.25 -12.52 1.37
N ALA A 170 -12.96 -11.56 1.90
CA ALA A 170 -12.52 -10.75 3.03
C ALA A 170 -13.52 -10.85 4.17
N THR A 171 -13.01 -10.88 5.39
CA THR A 171 -13.79 -10.57 6.60
C THR A 171 -14.26 -9.11 6.56
N LEU A 172 -15.22 -8.72 7.41
CA LEU A 172 -15.64 -7.33 7.54
C LEU A 172 -14.42 -6.40 7.76
N ALA A 173 -14.21 -5.43 6.84
CA ALA A 173 -13.19 -4.37 6.90
C ALA A 173 -11.76 -4.82 7.29
N PRO A 174 -11.11 -5.73 6.56
CA PRO A 174 -9.75 -6.18 6.89
C PRO A 174 -8.74 -5.04 6.66
N ILE A 175 -7.61 -5.12 7.37
CA ILE A 175 -6.48 -4.22 7.10
C ILE A 175 -6.01 -4.39 5.64
N LYS A 176 -5.67 -3.29 4.96
CA LYS A 176 -5.10 -3.38 3.61
C LYS A 176 -3.70 -3.99 3.64
N GLU A 177 -3.38 -4.76 2.63
CA GLU A 177 -2.09 -5.45 2.48
C GLU A 177 -0.91 -4.46 2.48
N THR A 178 -1.07 -3.29 1.84
CA THR A 178 -0.06 -2.23 1.82
C THR A 178 0.20 -1.63 3.20
N LEU A 179 -0.83 -1.51 4.04
CA LEU A 179 -0.69 -1.06 5.42
C LEU A 179 -0.07 -2.16 6.30
N ALA A 180 -0.49 -3.41 6.13
CA ALA A 180 0.09 -4.55 6.84
C ALA A 180 1.59 -4.71 6.53
N ALA A 181 1.98 -4.55 5.26
CA ALA A 181 3.38 -4.55 4.85
C ALA A 181 4.20 -3.41 5.51
N ALA A 182 3.60 -2.22 5.65
CA ALA A 182 4.23 -1.10 6.34
C ALA A 182 4.41 -1.39 7.84
N ILE A 183 3.42 -2.02 8.49
CA ILE A 183 3.52 -2.44 9.90
C ILE A 183 4.59 -3.51 10.07
N ALA A 184 4.68 -4.49 9.16
CA ALA A 184 5.73 -5.50 9.17
C ALA A 184 7.14 -4.88 9.03
N ASP A 185 7.26 -3.79 8.24
CA ASP A 185 8.51 -3.05 8.12
C ASP A 185 8.86 -2.29 9.40
N LEU A 186 7.89 -1.57 9.98
CA LEU A 186 8.04 -0.88 11.25
C LEU A 186 8.33 -1.84 12.41
N GLY A 187 7.76 -3.05 12.37
CA GLY A 187 8.04 -4.16 13.27
C GLY A 187 9.39 -4.84 13.01
N ARG A 188 10.18 -4.34 12.05
CA ARG A 188 11.53 -4.83 11.71
C ARG A 188 11.56 -6.32 11.36
N VAL A 189 10.49 -6.84 10.76
CA VAL A 189 10.44 -8.23 10.27
C VAL A 189 11.59 -8.49 9.30
N ARG A 190 12.32 -9.57 9.55
CA ARG A 190 13.49 -10.03 8.79
C ARG A 190 13.32 -11.48 8.33
N ARG A 191 14.30 -12.01 7.62
CA ARG A 191 14.33 -13.37 7.07
C ARG A 191 14.26 -14.49 8.12
N ASP A 192 14.60 -14.18 9.36
CA ASP A 192 14.69 -15.09 10.51
C ASP A 192 13.71 -14.72 11.64
N SER A 193 12.76 -13.85 11.39
CA SER A 193 11.79 -13.43 12.41
C SER A 193 10.71 -14.48 12.67
N LEU A 194 10.36 -14.63 13.94
CA LEU A 194 9.11 -15.22 14.38
C LEU A 194 8.08 -14.11 14.54
N VAL A 195 6.98 -14.17 13.81
CA VAL A 195 5.87 -13.20 13.88
C VAL A 195 4.63 -13.88 14.44
N GLN A 196 3.99 -13.25 15.44
CA GLN A 196 2.74 -13.74 16.01
C GLN A 196 1.66 -12.66 15.92
N ASP A 197 0.40 -13.07 15.66
CA ASP A 197 -0.78 -12.19 15.65
C ASP A 197 -1.94 -12.85 16.40
N PRO A 198 -2.27 -12.38 17.63
CA PRO A 198 -3.37 -12.94 18.43
C PRO A 198 -4.79 -12.56 17.96
N PHE A 199 -4.93 -11.71 16.91
CA PHE A 199 -6.20 -11.31 16.29
C PHE A 199 -6.06 -11.34 14.77
N CYS A 200 -5.65 -12.49 14.21
CA CYS A 200 -5.15 -12.56 12.84
C CYS A 200 -6.23 -12.35 11.78
N GLY A 201 -7.51 -12.57 12.06
CA GLY A 201 -8.57 -12.49 11.11
C GLY A 201 -8.26 -13.29 9.84
N SER A 202 -8.21 -12.63 8.69
CA SER A 202 -7.85 -13.24 7.39
C SER A 202 -6.33 -13.48 7.19
N GLY A 203 -5.50 -13.29 8.22
CA GLY A 203 -4.06 -13.58 8.21
C GLY A 203 -3.18 -12.50 7.59
N THR A 204 -3.69 -11.32 7.27
CA THR A 204 -3.01 -10.33 6.42
C THR A 204 -1.65 -9.87 6.98
N LEU A 205 -1.55 -9.57 8.30
CA LEU A 205 -0.30 -9.13 8.92
C LEU A 205 0.79 -10.22 8.86
N VAL A 206 0.42 -11.47 9.15
CA VAL A 206 1.34 -12.61 9.12
C VAL A 206 1.78 -12.92 7.69
N ILE A 207 0.85 -12.92 6.73
CA ILE A 207 1.12 -13.18 5.31
C ILE A 207 2.05 -12.12 4.71
N GLU A 208 1.78 -10.82 4.91
CA GLU A 208 2.64 -9.75 4.41
C GLU A 208 4.03 -9.75 5.08
N SER A 209 4.11 -10.19 6.34
CA SER A 209 5.37 -10.42 7.05
C SER A 209 6.18 -11.53 6.40
N ALA A 210 5.56 -12.67 6.09
CA ALA A 210 6.18 -13.78 5.40
C ALA A 210 6.67 -13.37 3.99
N GLN A 211 5.83 -12.69 3.20
CA GLN A 211 6.23 -12.21 1.88
C GLN A 211 7.43 -11.25 1.95
N LYS A 212 7.49 -10.40 2.99
CA LYS A 212 8.64 -9.52 3.22
C LYS A 212 9.89 -10.32 3.58
N ALA A 213 9.79 -11.26 4.48
CA ALA A 213 10.92 -12.10 4.95
C ALA A 213 11.54 -12.91 3.80
N LEU A 214 10.68 -13.52 2.98
CA LEU A 214 11.09 -14.27 1.79
C LEU A 214 11.51 -13.40 0.62
N ASN A 215 11.39 -12.09 0.70
CA ASN A 215 11.56 -11.16 -0.43
C ASN A 215 10.69 -11.50 -1.65
N LEU A 216 9.52 -12.07 -1.42
CA LEU A 216 8.56 -12.42 -2.47
C LEU A 216 7.85 -11.16 -2.96
N ALA A 217 8.16 -10.70 -4.17
CA ALA A 217 7.60 -9.45 -4.70
C ALA A 217 6.06 -9.51 -4.80
N PRO A 218 5.34 -8.51 -4.24
CA PRO A 218 3.88 -8.54 -4.11
C PRO A 218 3.14 -8.48 -5.45
N GLY A 219 3.82 -8.01 -6.51
CA GLY A 219 3.26 -7.87 -7.85
C GLY A 219 3.40 -9.09 -8.76
N LEU A 220 4.11 -10.16 -8.35
CA LEU A 220 4.44 -11.29 -9.23
C LEU A 220 3.21 -12.01 -9.80
N ARG A 221 2.11 -12.05 -9.04
CA ARG A 221 0.90 -12.82 -9.38
C ARG A 221 -0.22 -11.98 -10.01
N ARG A 222 0.09 -10.75 -10.43
CA ARG A 222 -0.91 -9.83 -11.00
C ARG A 222 -0.40 -9.17 -12.28
N ARG A 223 -1.33 -8.54 -13.01
CA ARG A 223 -1.06 -7.69 -14.15
C ARG A 223 -1.18 -6.21 -13.78
N PHE A 224 -0.53 -5.37 -14.57
CA PHE A 224 -0.52 -3.92 -14.39
C PHE A 224 -1.00 -3.20 -15.64
N ALA A 225 -1.57 -2.01 -15.49
CA ALA A 225 -2.04 -1.23 -16.64
C ALA A 225 -0.89 -0.91 -17.60
N ALA A 226 0.29 -0.60 -17.07
CA ALA A 226 1.46 -0.25 -17.88
C ALA A 226 2.06 -1.44 -18.66
N GLU A 227 1.59 -2.66 -18.50
CA GLU A 227 1.95 -3.78 -19.39
C GLU A 227 1.38 -3.59 -20.81
N HIS A 228 0.42 -2.67 -20.99
CA HIS A 228 -0.16 -2.29 -22.29
C HIS A 228 0.36 -0.95 -22.82
N PHE A 229 1.33 -0.31 -22.14
CA PHE A 229 1.84 0.98 -22.58
C PHE A 229 3.04 0.78 -23.51
N ASP A 230 2.98 1.29 -24.71
CA ASP A 230 4.01 1.10 -25.74
C ASP A 230 5.40 1.57 -25.29
N PHE A 231 5.45 2.60 -24.44
CA PHE A 231 6.70 3.12 -23.88
C PHE A 231 7.27 2.28 -22.73
N VAL A 232 6.60 1.18 -22.32
CA VAL A 232 7.11 0.19 -21.35
C VAL A 232 7.11 -1.19 -22.01
N PRO A 233 8.15 -1.53 -22.79
CA PRO A 233 8.23 -2.78 -23.55
C PRO A 233 7.99 -4.04 -22.73
N ALA A 234 7.36 -5.05 -23.33
CA ALA A 234 7.05 -6.32 -22.67
C ALA A 234 8.33 -7.06 -22.18
N SER A 235 9.47 -6.88 -22.85
CA SER A 235 10.78 -7.42 -22.42
C SER A 235 11.18 -6.91 -21.05
N ILE A 236 10.96 -5.62 -20.75
CA ILE A 236 11.25 -5.02 -19.44
C ILE A 236 10.43 -5.70 -18.35
N TRP A 237 9.14 -5.95 -18.58
CA TRP A 237 8.30 -6.68 -17.63
C TRP A 237 8.79 -8.10 -17.40
N ALA A 238 9.19 -8.80 -18.45
CA ALA A 238 9.74 -10.16 -18.36
C ALA A 238 11.04 -10.17 -17.53
N GLU A 239 11.98 -9.27 -17.82
CA GLU A 239 13.23 -9.10 -17.10
C GLU A 239 13.01 -8.78 -15.62
N GLN A 240 12.13 -7.80 -15.30
CA GLN A 240 11.87 -7.44 -13.92
C GLN A 240 11.14 -8.55 -13.13
N ARG A 241 10.27 -9.33 -13.78
CA ARG A 241 9.67 -10.53 -13.16
C ARG A 241 10.71 -11.61 -12.89
N GLN A 242 11.60 -11.88 -13.83
CA GLN A 242 12.68 -12.86 -13.66
C GLN A 242 13.63 -12.43 -12.54
N LYS A 243 14.00 -11.16 -12.50
CA LYS A 243 14.81 -10.59 -11.42
C LYS A 243 14.12 -10.76 -10.06
N ALA A 244 12.85 -10.39 -9.95
CA ALA A 244 12.08 -10.53 -8.71
C ALA A 244 11.97 -11.99 -8.24
N LEU A 245 11.87 -12.95 -9.17
CA LEU A 245 11.88 -14.38 -8.86
C LEU A 245 13.25 -14.85 -8.37
N SER A 246 14.34 -14.40 -8.98
CA SER A 246 15.72 -14.79 -8.57
C SER A 246 16.12 -14.22 -7.20
N GLU A 247 15.45 -13.16 -6.75
CA GLU A 247 15.72 -12.52 -5.46
C GLU A 247 14.90 -13.13 -4.29
N VAL A 248 14.06 -14.14 -4.57
CA VAL A 248 13.29 -14.84 -3.53
C VAL A 248 14.23 -15.63 -2.63
N ARG A 249 14.09 -15.43 -1.32
CA ARG A 249 14.90 -16.09 -0.28
C ARG A 249 14.24 -17.38 0.15
N THR A 250 14.54 -18.48 -0.53
CA THR A 250 14.01 -19.81 -0.20
C THR A 250 14.58 -20.36 1.12
N ASP A 251 15.76 -19.88 1.52
CA ASP A 251 16.49 -20.23 2.74
C ASP A 251 16.09 -19.41 3.97
N ALA A 252 15.11 -18.52 3.86
CA ALA A 252 14.65 -17.72 5.00
C ALA A 252 14.04 -18.62 6.09
N ALA A 253 14.49 -18.40 7.33
CA ALA A 253 14.03 -19.14 8.51
C ALA A 253 12.79 -18.51 9.16
N PHE A 254 12.03 -17.70 8.42
CA PHE A 254 10.83 -17.03 8.91
C PHE A 254 9.74 -18.02 9.32
N GLU A 255 9.10 -17.74 10.45
CA GLU A 255 7.90 -18.40 10.92
C GLU A 255 6.83 -17.37 11.28
N GLY A 256 5.59 -17.61 10.82
CA GLY A 256 4.43 -16.77 11.11
C GLY A 256 3.31 -17.58 11.75
N ILE A 257 2.76 -17.11 12.88
CA ILE A 257 1.68 -17.78 13.58
C ILE A 257 0.56 -16.78 13.84
N GLY A 258 -0.63 -17.07 13.34
CA GLY A 258 -1.81 -16.28 13.62
C GLY A 258 -2.83 -17.03 14.46
N TYR A 259 -3.49 -16.33 15.35
CA TYR A 259 -4.56 -16.87 16.19
C TYR A 259 -5.82 -16.03 16.01
N ASP A 260 -6.96 -16.69 16.01
CA ASP A 260 -8.27 -16.05 16.04
C ASP A 260 -9.27 -16.95 16.77
N ILE A 261 -10.24 -16.36 17.44
CA ILE A 261 -11.28 -17.12 18.12
C ILE A 261 -12.30 -17.72 17.13
N ASP A 262 -12.40 -17.13 15.91
CA ASP A 262 -13.32 -17.58 14.86
C ASP A 262 -12.66 -18.65 13.97
N PRO A 263 -13.15 -19.92 13.99
CA PRO A 263 -12.64 -20.97 13.11
C PRO A 263 -12.76 -20.64 11.61
N ALA A 264 -13.77 -19.85 11.21
CA ALA A 264 -13.94 -19.45 9.82
C ALA A 264 -12.85 -18.45 9.38
N ALA A 265 -12.48 -17.51 10.25
CA ALA A 265 -11.36 -16.61 10.02
C ALA A 265 -10.04 -17.38 9.89
N VAL A 266 -9.78 -18.36 10.75
CA VAL A 266 -8.59 -19.23 10.70
C VAL A 266 -8.55 -20.05 9.41
N ALA A 267 -9.65 -20.63 8.99
CA ALA A 267 -9.73 -21.37 7.72
C ALA A 267 -9.44 -20.47 6.53
N LEU A 268 -9.98 -19.24 6.53
CA LEU A 268 -9.72 -18.23 5.51
C LEU A 268 -8.24 -17.80 5.50
N ALA A 269 -7.63 -17.58 6.66
CA ALA A 269 -6.23 -17.20 6.78
C ALA A 269 -5.29 -18.28 6.20
N ASN A 270 -5.54 -19.56 6.50
CA ASN A 270 -4.80 -20.68 5.92
C ASN A 270 -4.95 -20.75 4.39
N ALA A 271 -6.17 -20.53 3.87
CA ALA A 271 -6.42 -20.50 2.42
C ALA A 271 -5.68 -19.33 1.76
N ASN A 272 -5.71 -18.12 2.36
CA ASN A 272 -5.02 -16.94 1.88
C ASN A 272 -3.49 -17.14 1.87
N ALA A 273 -2.90 -17.74 2.91
CA ALA A 273 -1.46 -18.02 2.99
C ALA A 273 -1.01 -18.98 1.87
N LYS A 274 -1.80 -20.02 1.57
CA LYS A 274 -1.54 -20.92 0.42
C LYS A 274 -1.60 -20.15 -0.90
N LEU A 275 -2.64 -19.33 -1.11
CA LEU A 275 -2.76 -18.50 -2.32
C LEU A 275 -1.64 -17.46 -2.43
N ALA A 276 -1.17 -16.92 -1.31
CA ALA A 276 -0.03 -15.99 -1.27
C ALA A 276 1.32 -16.68 -1.55
N GLY A 277 1.39 -18.00 -1.50
CA GLY A 277 2.60 -18.79 -1.69
C GLY A 277 3.51 -18.83 -0.46
N VAL A 278 2.93 -18.64 0.73
CA VAL A 278 3.65 -18.63 2.02
C VAL A 278 3.07 -19.62 3.03
N GLY A 279 2.22 -20.56 2.57
CA GLY A 279 1.51 -21.51 3.44
C GLY A 279 2.43 -22.42 4.26
N GLU A 280 3.64 -22.72 3.79
CA GLU A 280 4.64 -23.50 4.55
C GLU A 280 5.36 -22.69 5.64
N ARG A 281 5.24 -21.36 5.59
CA ARG A 281 5.88 -20.43 6.53
C ARG A 281 4.87 -19.77 7.49
N CYS A 282 3.58 -20.03 7.29
CA CYS A 282 2.51 -19.45 8.07
C CYS A 282 1.55 -20.56 8.51
N ARG A 283 1.23 -20.59 9.81
CA ARG A 283 0.16 -21.42 10.36
C ARG A 283 -0.83 -20.55 11.11
N PHE A 284 -2.11 -20.96 11.07
CA PHE A 284 -3.18 -20.24 11.76
C PHE A 284 -3.99 -21.23 12.59
N GLU A 285 -4.28 -20.87 13.85
CA GLU A 285 -4.86 -21.73 14.85
C GLU A 285 -6.03 -21.05 15.54
N VAL A 286 -7.05 -21.84 15.94
CA VAL A 286 -8.16 -21.31 16.72
C VAL A 286 -7.73 -21.19 18.17
N ALA A 287 -7.71 -19.95 18.69
CA ALA A 287 -7.39 -19.69 20.10
C ALA A 287 -8.01 -18.37 20.56
N ASP A 288 -8.33 -18.31 21.85
CA ASP A 288 -8.73 -17.07 22.51
C ASP A 288 -7.48 -16.28 22.94
N VAL A 289 -7.50 -14.95 22.80
CA VAL A 289 -6.40 -14.08 23.24
C VAL A 289 -6.02 -14.24 24.69
N LYS A 290 -6.96 -14.64 25.56
CA LYS A 290 -6.66 -14.90 26.99
C LYS A 290 -5.66 -16.05 27.20
N ASP A 291 -5.64 -17.01 26.27
CA ASP A 291 -4.78 -18.19 26.29
C ASP A 291 -3.50 -17.98 25.45
N PHE A 292 -3.36 -16.82 24.78
CA PHE A 292 -2.18 -16.48 24.00
C PHE A 292 -0.94 -16.37 24.86
N THR A 293 0.14 -16.96 24.40
CA THR A 293 1.47 -16.80 24.98
C THR A 293 2.45 -16.40 23.88
N ALA A 294 3.03 -15.21 24.02
CA ALA A 294 4.06 -14.75 23.09
C ALA A 294 5.37 -15.51 23.34
N ALA A 295 6.02 -15.97 22.29
CA ALA A 295 7.38 -16.50 22.41
C ALA A 295 8.37 -15.35 22.61
N ASP A 296 9.43 -15.55 23.42
CA ASP A 296 10.40 -14.52 23.79
C ASP A 296 11.02 -13.80 22.59
N ALA A 297 11.35 -14.53 21.51
CA ALA A 297 11.93 -13.99 20.29
C ALA A 297 10.89 -13.46 19.30
N ALA A 298 9.60 -13.52 19.62
CA ALA A 298 8.56 -13.13 18.68
C ALA A 298 8.43 -11.61 18.53
N THR A 299 8.08 -11.17 17.34
CA THR A 299 7.50 -9.86 17.07
C THR A 299 5.98 -10.03 16.95
N VAL A 300 5.23 -9.47 17.88
CA VAL A 300 3.77 -9.48 17.82
C VAL A 300 3.30 -8.30 16.99
N LEU A 301 2.62 -8.58 15.87
CA LEU A 301 1.98 -7.59 15.00
C LEU A 301 0.48 -7.84 15.03
N THR A 302 -0.32 -6.87 15.42
CA THR A 302 -1.73 -7.14 15.61
C THR A 302 -2.62 -5.95 15.30
N ASN A 303 -3.85 -6.26 14.87
CA ASN A 303 -4.94 -5.33 14.61
C ASN A 303 -6.17 -5.77 15.41
N PRO A 304 -6.18 -5.54 16.74
CA PRO A 304 -7.31 -5.91 17.58
C PRO A 304 -8.62 -5.34 17.03
N PRO A 305 -9.76 -5.99 17.22
CA PRO A 305 -11.03 -5.45 16.78
C PRO A 305 -11.34 -4.13 17.49
N TYR A 306 -11.87 -3.14 16.75
CA TYR A 306 -12.28 -1.82 17.23
C TYR A 306 -13.45 -1.25 16.39
N GLY A 307 -14.19 -0.28 16.94
CA GLY A 307 -15.27 0.42 16.25
C GLY A 307 -16.42 -0.53 15.85
N GLU A 308 -16.96 -0.34 14.63
CA GLU A 308 -18.12 -1.10 14.13
C GLU A 308 -17.96 -2.64 14.12
N ARG A 309 -16.74 -3.15 14.33
CA ARG A 309 -16.48 -4.60 14.38
C ARG A 309 -16.97 -5.26 15.64
N LEU A 310 -17.17 -4.52 16.72
CA LEU A 310 -17.53 -5.04 18.04
C LEU A 310 -18.87 -4.50 18.53
N GLY A 311 -19.63 -3.71 17.85
CA GLY A 311 -20.93 -3.22 18.33
C GLY A 311 -20.91 -2.46 19.69
N ASP A 312 -19.90 -2.69 20.53
CA ASP A 312 -19.71 -2.08 21.85
C ASP A 312 -18.25 -1.68 22.09
N ALA A 313 -18.03 -0.40 22.49
CA ALA A 313 -16.72 0.12 22.88
C ALA A 313 -16.12 -0.59 24.13
N GLY A 314 -16.97 -1.14 24.99
CA GLY A 314 -16.56 -1.88 26.17
C GLY A 314 -15.84 -3.20 25.84
N GLU A 315 -16.25 -3.90 24.79
CA GLU A 315 -15.59 -5.13 24.35
C GLU A 315 -14.17 -4.86 23.83
N ALA A 316 -13.97 -3.78 23.07
CA ALA A 316 -12.64 -3.39 22.60
C ALA A 316 -11.69 -3.10 23.76
N ALA A 317 -12.15 -2.35 24.76
CA ALA A 317 -11.40 -2.06 25.98
C ALA A 317 -11.06 -3.33 26.76
N ALA A 318 -12.00 -4.28 26.89
CA ALA A 318 -11.78 -5.56 27.56
C ALA A 318 -10.72 -6.41 26.83
N LEU A 319 -10.75 -6.47 25.49
CA LEU A 319 -9.76 -7.18 24.68
C LEU A 319 -8.38 -6.54 24.79
N ALA A 320 -8.29 -5.20 24.75
CA ALA A 320 -7.04 -4.47 24.94
C ALA A 320 -6.45 -4.75 26.35
N LYS A 321 -7.29 -4.79 27.39
CA LYS A 321 -6.89 -5.14 28.76
C LYS A 321 -6.37 -6.58 28.85
N THR A 322 -7.07 -7.53 28.24
CA THR A 322 -6.67 -8.94 28.19
C THR A 322 -5.32 -9.09 27.49
N LEU A 323 -5.15 -8.47 26.30
CA LEU A 323 -3.88 -8.46 25.58
C LEU A 323 -2.74 -7.87 26.45
N GLY A 324 -3.01 -6.78 27.15
CA GLY A 324 -2.04 -6.17 28.07
C GLY A 324 -1.62 -7.08 29.23
N GLN A 325 -2.57 -7.78 29.81
CA GLN A 325 -2.30 -8.76 30.89
C GLN A 325 -1.47 -9.95 30.39
N VAL A 326 -1.79 -10.48 29.21
CA VAL A 326 -1.03 -11.55 28.56
C VAL A 326 0.39 -11.08 28.23
N TRP A 327 0.53 -9.89 27.65
CA TRP A 327 1.83 -9.30 27.34
C TRP A 327 2.72 -9.08 28.56
N GLN A 328 2.14 -8.66 29.69
CA GLN A 328 2.92 -8.44 30.93
C GLN A 328 3.42 -9.74 31.55
N ARG A 329 2.71 -10.85 31.36
CA ARG A 329 3.15 -12.18 31.83
C ARG A 329 4.28 -12.76 30.98
N HIS A 330 4.21 -12.56 29.66
CA HIS A 330 5.15 -13.10 28.69
C HIS A 330 5.47 -12.05 27.63
N PRO A 331 6.36 -11.07 27.93
CA PRO A 331 6.71 -10.05 26.96
C PRO A 331 7.58 -10.64 25.86
N ALA A 332 7.12 -10.53 24.60
CA ALA A 332 7.91 -10.83 23.42
C ALA A 332 8.95 -9.74 23.12
N GLN A 333 9.78 -9.95 22.11
CA GLN A 333 10.79 -8.97 21.65
C GLN A 333 10.17 -7.60 21.31
N GLY A 334 8.95 -7.57 20.79
CA GLY A 334 8.20 -6.35 20.52
C GLY A 334 6.73 -6.63 20.23
N LEU A 335 5.86 -5.65 20.54
CA LEU A 335 4.46 -5.66 20.17
C LEU A 335 4.10 -4.37 19.42
N TYR A 336 3.41 -4.52 18.30
CA TYR A 336 2.97 -3.44 17.43
C TYR A 336 1.47 -3.60 17.20
N ALA A 337 0.66 -2.82 17.90
CA ALA A 337 -0.79 -2.85 17.82
C ALA A 337 -1.31 -1.62 17.06
N ILE A 338 -2.06 -1.85 15.97
CA ILE A 338 -2.77 -0.78 15.28
C ILE A 338 -4.23 -0.76 15.75
N THR A 339 -4.72 0.39 16.22
CA THR A 339 -6.10 0.54 16.67
C THR A 339 -6.57 1.98 16.56
N ALA A 340 -7.90 2.17 16.45
CA ALA A 340 -8.55 3.47 16.55
C ALA A 340 -8.91 3.84 18.00
N ASP A 341 -8.70 2.94 18.97
CA ASP A 341 -8.92 3.22 20.38
C ASP A 341 -7.90 4.28 20.87
N ALA A 342 -8.39 5.47 21.19
CA ALA A 342 -7.56 6.58 21.68
C ALA A 342 -6.98 6.30 23.07
N ASP A 343 -7.67 5.49 23.88
CA ASP A 343 -7.33 5.16 25.26
C ASP A 343 -6.64 3.79 25.37
N PHE A 344 -6.17 3.24 24.25
CA PHE A 344 -5.56 1.90 24.18
C PHE A 344 -4.47 1.68 25.21
N GLU A 345 -3.59 2.65 25.48
CA GLU A 345 -2.53 2.50 26.48
C GLU A 345 -3.09 2.35 27.91
N GLN A 346 -4.18 3.06 28.21
CA GLN A 346 -4.87 2.94 29.50
C GLN A 346 -5.49 1.55 29.63
N HIS A 347 -6.20 1.10 28.59
CA HIS A 347 -6.82 -0.23 28.58
C HIS A 347 -5.77 -1.34 28.62
N PHE A 348 -4.70 -1.23 27.84
CA PHE A 348 -3.58 -2.16 27.79
C PHE A 348 -2.77 -2.21 29.11
N GLY A 349 -2.84 -1.14 29.91
CA GLY A 349 -2.18 -1.04 31.21
C GLY A 349 -0.67 -0.72 31.14
N LYS A 350 -0.17 -0.29 29.97
CA LYS A 350 1.24 0.12 29.80
C LYS A 350 1.35 1.19 28.72
N LYS A 351 2.23 2.18 28.97
CA LYS A 351 2.56 3.21 27.98
C LYS A 351 3.47 2.66 26.91
N ALA A 352 3.18 2.96 25.64
CA ALA A 352 3.99 2.54 24.50
C ALA A 352 5.35 3.27 24.47
N ALA A 353 6.39 2.59 24.00
CA ALA A 353 7.70 3.18 23.79
C ALA A 353 7.66 4.23 22.65
N ARG A 354 6.83 4.01 21.66
CA ARG A 354 6.53 4.95 20.56
C ARG A 354 5.09 4.83 20.09
N ARG A 355 4.57 5.92 19.54
CA ARG A 355 3.29 5.96 18.82
C ARG A 355 3.52 6.53 17.44
N ARG A 356 2.74 6.03 16.45
CA ARG A 356 2.74 6.59 15.10
C ARG A 356 1.30 6.76 14.64
N LYS A 357 0.92 7.97 14.26
CA LYS A 357 -0.39 8.23 13.64
C LYS A 357 -0.41 7.59 12.24
N ILE A 358 -1.42 6.79 11.97
CA ILE A 358 -1.62 6.09 10.70
C ILE A 358 -3.13 6.12 10.41
N TYR A 359 -3.52 5.93 9.15
CA TYR A 359 -4.92 5.82 8.77
C TYR A 359 -5.21 4.42 8.23
N ASN A 360 -6.26 3.77 8.72
CA ASN A 360 -6.78 2.55 8.10
C ASN A 360 -8.01 2.92 7.25
N GLY A 361 -7.81 3.14 5.95
CA GLY A 361 -8.82 3.77 5.10
C GLY A 361 -9.05 5.22 5.50
N MET A 362 -10.29 5.54 5.90
CA MET A 362 -10.67 6.87 6.42
C MET A 362 -10.59 6.97 7.95
N ILE A 363 -10.34 5.85 8.63
CA ILE A 363 -10.33 5.79 10.10
C ILE A 363 -8.96 6.22 10.61
N PRO A 364 -8.88 7.28 11.45
CA PRO A 364 -7.64 7.64 12.12
C PRO A 364 -7.29 6.56 13.16
N CYS A 365 -6.09 6.01 13.05
CA CYS A 365 -5.56 5.00 13.94
C CYS A 365 -4.22 5.42 14.52
N GLN A 366 -3.82 4.76 15.59
CA GLN A 366 -2.46 4.83 16.14
C GLN A 366 -1.83 3.44 16.06
N LEU A 367 -0.57 3.38 15.66
CA LEU A 367 0.28 2.23 15.85
C LEU A 367 1.03 2.41 17.17
N TYR A 368 0.66 1.64 18.17
CA TYR A 368 1.32 1.59 19.47
C TYR A 368 2.45 0.56 19.42
N MET A 369 3.67 0.97 19.81
CA MET A 369 4.87 0.15 19.70
C MET A 369 5.48 -0.07 21.07
N TYR A 370 5.54 -1.32 21.49
CA TYR A 370 6.13 -1.78 22.74
C TYR A 370 7.39 -2.60 22.43
N PHE A 371 8.56 -2.11 22.81
CA PHE A 371 9.84 -2.78 22.67
C PHE A 371 10.84 -2.16 23.65
N GLU A 372 11.88 -2.90 24.00
CA GLU A 372 12.96 -2.34 24.80
C GLU A 372 13.77 -1.35 23.96
N GLN A 373 13.88 -0.12 24.45
CA GLN A 373 14.78 0.86 23.84
C GLN A 373 16.21 0.51 24.26
N PRO A 374 17.17 0.44 23.34
CA PRO A 374 18.57 0.34 23.73
C PRO A 374 18.89 1.51 24.66
N LYS A 375 19.45 1.22 25.84
CA LYS A 375 19.91 2.25 26.76
C LYS A 375 20.84 3.18 25.98
N ARG A 376 20.47 4.47 25.88
CA ARG A 376 21.41 5.48 25.38
C ARG A 376 22.56 5.53 26.38
N GLU A 377 23.71 5.00 26.02
CA GLU A 377 24.93 5.33 26.72
C GLU A 377 25.06 6.86 26.67
N LYS A 378 25.04 7.47 27.86
CA LYS A 378 25.33 8.90 27.96
C LYS A 378 26.80 9.07 27.55
N ARG A 379 27.01 9.60 26.37
CA ARG A 379 28.32 10.16 25.99
C ARG A 379 28.50 11.50 26.63
#